data_5c54f8b1d2b501d062158e9bee259bad
#
_entry.id   5c54f8b1d2b501d062158e9bee259bad
#
_cell.length_a   1.000
_cell.length_b   1.000
_cell.length_c   1.000
_cell.angle_alpha   90.00
_cell.angle_beta   90.00
_cell.angle_gamma   90.00
#
_symmetry.space_group_name_H-M   'P 1'
#
loop_
_entity.id
_entity.type
_entity.pdbx_description
1 polymer ?
#
loop_
_entity_poly.entity_id
_entity_poly.type
_entity_poly.pdbx_seq_one_letter_code
_entity_poly.pdbx_strand_id
1 'polypeptide(L)'
;MRVLALINVVSGVCKKLVILVLKVFAVFLGPAIVFLVGGYIYATGGRIVSTDNAYIKADKILVSAEVSGLLSEVYVGENTPVVNGQTLIQIEESPYRISVSRTKAAVAGVSRKISAAKAHYREEIAAKGVAQQNVVYLEGELDRQQTLMDKGVVSMVSVERARHELEVARQVLRQGEERISQALAYLGGDPKLPIEKHPAYLEAWAEKERAEYELDRTIIKASATGTVTNIGLQVGEYVTAGQPLFGIVASGEAWVDANLKETKLTHIKVGQAATIEVDAYPNMVWRALVTSIGAATGSEFSILPAQNATGNWVKVVQRVPVRLMFLDDIEEPPLRAGMSVVVSIDTEYKRDVPEFVTKALARLGKEIVIP
;
A
#
# COMPACT_ATOMS: atom_id res chain seq x y z
N MET A 1 -54.18 -63.44 -67.19
CA MET A 1 -54.70 -62.40 -66.25
C MET A 1 -54.43 -62.65 -64.73
N ARG A 2 -54.09 -63.84 -64.27
CA ARG A 2 -53.90 -64.14 -62.82
C ARG A 2 -52.51 -63.79 -62.30
N VAL A 3 -51.45 -63.68 -63.10
CA VAL A 3 -50.08 -63.41 -62.68
C VAL A 3 -49.86 -61.92 -62.34
N LEU A 4 -50.48 -60.96 -63.03
CA LEU A 4 -50.36 -59.51 -62.77
C LEU A 4 -51.06 -59.07 -61.46
N ALA A 5 -52.13 -59.79 -61.07
CA ALA A 5 -52.83 -59.54 -59.81
C ALA A 5 -51.99 -59.94 -58.57
N LEU A 6 -51.20 -61.01 -58.67
CA LEU A 6 -50.32 -61.47 -57.61
C LEU A 6 -49.13 -60.52 -57.42
N ILE A 7 -48.58 -59.95 -58.48
CA ILE A 7 -47.43 -58.99 -58.37
C ILE A 7 -47.91 -57.72 -57.73
N ASN A 8 -49.12 -57.22 -57.99
CA ASN A 8 -49.62 -55.99 -57.30
C ASN A 8 -49.97 -56.21 -55.83
N VAL A 9 -50.47 -57.42 -55.48
CA VAL A 9 -50.76 -57.75 -54.08
C VAL A 9 -49.48 -57.90 -53.29
N VAL A 10 -48.42 -58.54 -53.83
CA VAL A 10 -47.11 -58.69 -53.17
C VAL A 10 -46.42 -57.34 -53.03
N SER A 11 -46.47 -56.42 -54.01
CA SER A 11 -45.90 -55.09 -53.93
C SER A 11 -46.63 -54.23 -52.89
N GLY A 12 -47.97 -54.38 -52.78
CA GLY A 12 -48.75 -53.67 -51.77
C GLY A 12 -48.47 -54.11 -50.31
N VAL A 13 -48.28 -55.41 -50.11
CA VAL A 13 -47.92 -55.98 -48.80
C VAL A 13 -46.49 -55.59 -48.44
N CYS A 14 -45.55 -55.63 -49.39
CA CYS A 14 -44.13 -55.18 -49.13
C CYS A 14 -44.07 -53.71 -48.83
N LYS A 15 -44.79 -52.81 -49.50
CA LYS A 15 -44.88 -51.38 -49.13
C LYS A 15 -45.48 -51.16 -47.75
N LYS A 16 -46.53 -51.85 -47.39
CA LYS A 16 -47.16 -51.77 -46.09
C LYS A 16 -46.21 -52.26 -44.96
N LEU A 17 -45.45 -53.33 -45.23
CA LEU A 17 -44.46 -53.86 -44.31
C LEU A 17 -43.29 -52.89 -44.12
N VAL A 18 -42.81 -52.32 -45.22
CA VAL A 18 -41.70 -51.26 -45.13
C VAL A 18 -42.18 -50.02 -44.38
N ILE A 19 -43.43 -49.57 -44.65
CA ILE A 19 -43.98 -48.40 -43.89
C ILE A 19 -44.17 -48.72 -42.39
N LEU A 20 -44.60 -49.96 -42.09
CA LEU A 20 -44.76 -50.41 -40.70
C LEU A 20 -43.39 -50.46 -39.97
N VAL A 21 -42.41 -51.06 -40.66
CA VAL A 21 -41.00 -51.08 -40.08
C VAL A 21 -40.46 -49.69 -39.93
N LEU A 22 -40.66 -48.76 -40.87
CA LEU A 22 -40.22 -47.35 -40.75
C LEU A 22 -40.98 -46.67 -39.66
N LYS A 23 -42.26 -46.88 -39.44
CA LYS A 23 -43.04 -46.33 -38.33
C LYS A 23 -42.55 -46.87 -36.96
N VAL A 24 -42.31 -48.15 -36.84
CA VAL A 24 -41.82 -48.81 -35.67
C VAL A 24 -40.38 -48.26 -35.33
N PHE A 25 -39.55 -48.15 -36.38
CA PHE A 25 -38.19 -47.55 -36.20
C PHE A 25 -38.25 -46.08 -35.78
N ALA A 26 -39.16 -45.29 -36.40
CA ALA A 26 -39.36 -43.89 -36.01
C ALA A 26 -39.89 -43.73 -34.56
N VAL A 27 -40.78 -44.60 -34.12
CA VAL A 27 -41.37 -44.60 -32.78
C VAL A 27 -40.33 -44.94 -31.67
N PHE A 28 -39.35 -45.80 -31.98
CA PHE A 28 -38.31 -46.16 -31.03
C PHE A 28 -37.06 -45.33 -31.19
N LEU A 29 -36.63 -44.98 -32.40
CA LEU A 29 -35.42 -44.20 -32.68
C LEU A 29 -35.56 -42.73 -32.24
N GLY A 30 -36.72 -42.11 -32.43
CA GLY A 30 -37.01 -40.75 -32.03
C GLY A 30 -36.80 -40.53 -30.54
N PRO A 31 -37.51 -41.26 -29.66
CA PRO A 31 -37.27 -41.17 -28.20
C PRO A 31 -35.84 -41.55 -27.80
N ALA A 32 -35.21 -42.54 -28.45
CA ALA A 32 -33.81 -42.91 -28.15
C ALA A 32 -32.82 -41.78 -28.45
N ILE A 33 -33.00 -41.07 -29.58
CA ILE A 33 -32.18 -39.89 -29.91
C ILE A 33 -32.39 -38.76 -28.88
N VAL A 34 -33.68 -38.48 -28.55
CA VAL A 34 -34.00 -37.45 -27.55
C VAL A 34 -33.38 -37.82 -26.20
N PHE A 35 -33.44 -39.09 -25.80
CA PHE A 35 -32.84 -39.55 -24.55
C PHE A 35 -31.31 -39.46 -24.58
N LEU A 36 -30.64 -39.79 -25.70
CA LEU A 36 -29.18 -39.66 -25.85
C LEU A 36 -28.74 -38.22 -25.86
N VAL A 37 -29.44 -37.36 -26.62
CA VAL A 37 -29.12 -35.90 -26.65
C VAL A 37 -29.42 -35.26 -25.31
N GLY A 38 -30.53 -35.56 -24.67
CA GLY A 38 -30.87 -35.07 -23.33
C GLY A 38 -29.90 -35.56 -22.28
N GLY A 39 -29.45 -36.82 -22.32
CA GLY A 39 -28.44 -37.39 -21.48
C GLY A 39 -27.06 -36.73 -21.68
N TYR A 40 -26.69 -36.46 -22.93
CA TYR A 40 -25.46 -35.72 -23.25
C TYR A 40 -25.48 -34.28 -22.69
N ILE A 41 -26.56 -33.55 -22.94
CA ILE A 41 -26.75 -32.18 -22.40
C ILE A 41 -26.78 -32.20 -20.87
N TYR A 42 -27.38 -33.21 -20.25
CA TYR A 42 -27.41 -33.39 -18.81
C TYR A 42 -25.99 -33.66 -18.23
N ALA A 43 -25.23 -34.55 -18.86
CA ALA A 43 -23.90 -34.95 -18.41
C ALA A 43 -22.86 -33.83 -18.60
N THR A 44 -22.98 -33.05 -19.67
CA THR A 44 -22.09 -31.90 -19.94
C THR A 44 -22.56 -30.61 -19.24
N GLY A 45 -23.81 -30.56 -18.78
CA GLY A 45 -24.39 -29.41 -18.10
C GLY A 45 -23.78 -29.20 -16.69
N GLY A 46 -23.48 -27.93 -16.35
CA GLY A 46 -23.02 -27.55 -15.00
C GLY A 46 -21.50 -27.46 -14.81
N ARG A 47 -20.72 -27.81 -15.84
CA ARG A 47 -19.27 -27.64 -15.84
C ARG A 47 -18.88 -26.15 -15.88
N ILE A 48 -19.54 -25.35 -16.71
CA ILE A 48 -19.28 -23.93 -16.86
C ILE A 48 -20.25 -23.14 -15.98
N VAL A 49 -19.69 -22.30 -15.13
CA VAL A 49 -20.44 -21.37 -14.28
C VAL A 49 -20.21 -19.97 -14.80
N SER A 50 -21.26 -19.32 -15.27
CA SER A 50 -21.18 -17.95 -15.81
C SER A 50 -21.93 -16.94 -14.95
N THR A 51 -21.42 -15.68 -14.98
CA THR A 51 -22.08 -14.50 -14.41
C THR A 51 -21.84 -13.29 -15.29
N ASP A 52 -22.87 -12.47 -15.41
CA ASP A 52 -22.89 -11.15 -16.04
C ASP A 52 -22.65 -10.00 -15.02
N ASN A 53 -22.73 -10.33 -13.73
CA ASN A 53 -22.44 -9.38 -12.66
C ASN A 53 -20.95 -9.43 -12.31
N ALA A 54 -20.13 -8.94 -13.20
CA ALA A 54 -18.69 -8.87 -13.03
C ALA A 54 -18.13 -7.57 -13.62
N TYR A 55 -17.11 -7.02 -12.97
CA TYR A 55 -16.53 -5.74 -13.34
C TYR A 55 -15.01 -5.80 -13.28
N ILE A 56 -14.38 -5.12 -14.24
CA ILE A 56 -12.93 -4.87 -14.21
C ILE A 56 -12.64 -3.92 -13.09
N LYS A 57 -11.62 -4.22 -12.30
CA LYS A 57 -11.07 -3.38 -11.24
C LYS A 57 -9.59 -3.13 -11.51
N ALA A 58 -9.10 -2.00 -11.02
CA ALA A 58 -7.68 -1.66 -10.98
C ALA A 58 -7.43 -0.89 -9.69
N ASP A 59 -6.17 -0.86 -9.25
CA ASP A 59 -5.79 -0.09 -8.08
C ASP A 59 -6.00 1.41 -8.33
N LYS A 60 -6.64 2.05 -7.37
CA LYS A 60 -6.88 3.49 -7.36
C LYS A 60 -6.07 4.10 -6.23
N ILE A 61 -5.10 4.91 -6.59
CA ILE A 61 -4.23 5.60 -5.66
C ILE A 61 -4.73 7.03 -5.53
N LEU A 62 -5.12 7.43 -4.32
CA LEU A 62 -5.50 8.82 -4.04
C LEU A 62 -4.22 9.62 -3.78
N VAL A 63 -4.01 10.67 -4.56
CA VAL A 63 -2.93 11.62 -4.37
C VAL A 63 -3.46 12.74 -3.47
N SER A 64 -2.76 12.98 -2.35
CA SER A 64 -3.11 14.02 -1.39
C SER A 64 -1.96 15.00 -1.22
N ALA A 65 -2.27 16.25 -0.87
CA ALA A 65 -1.25 17.23 -0.49
C ALA A 65 -0.62 16.82 0.86
N GLU A 66 0.70 16.80 0.94
CA GLU A 66 1.40 16.56 2.20
C GLU A 66 1.67 17.87 2.96
N VAL A 67 1.68 19.00 2.25
CA VAL A 67 1.87 20.35 2.81
C VAL A 67 0.79 21.30 2.27
N SER A 68 0.52 22.37 3.01
CA SER A 68 -0.54 23.33 2.66
C SER A 68 0.04 24.50 1.87
N GLY A 69 -0.69 25.02 0.90
CA GLY A 69 -0.29 26.21 0.15
C GLY A 69 -1.09 26.46 -1.10
N LEU A 70 -0.74 27.52 -1.83
CA LEU A 70 -1.32 27.81 -3.14
C LEU A 70 -0.72 26.92 -4.22
N LEU A 71 -1.53 26.45 -5.14
CA LEU A 71 -1.05 25.74 -6.33
C LEU A 71 -0.41 26.75 -7.28
N SER A 72 0.90 26.62 -7.49
CA SER A 72 1.64 27.47 -8.44
C SER A 72 1.53 26.94 -9.86
N GLU A 73 1.60 25.62 -10.04
CA GLU A 73 1.51 24.98 -11.34
C GLU A 73 0.80 23.62 -11.25
N VAL A 74 0.03 23.27 -12.28
CA VAL A 74 -0.63 21.99 -12.45
C VAL A 74 -0.22 21.46 -13.83
N TYR A 75 0.55 20.37 -13.87
CA TYR A 75 1.15 19.82 -15.09
C TYR A 75 0.31 18.72 -15.73
N VAL A 76 -0.75 18.29 -15.08
CA VAL A 76 -1.59 17.16 -15.52
C VAL A 76 -3.05 17.56 -15.59
N GLY A 77 -3.78 16.93 -16.51
CA GLY A 77 -5.23 17.11 -16.67
C GLY A 77 -5.96 15.78 -16.48
N GLU A 78 -7.27 15.85 -16.62
CA GLU A 78 -8.15 14.67 -16.58
C GLU A 78 -7.76 13.69 -17.71
N ASN A 79 -7.73 12.39 -17.39
CA ASN A 79 -7.38 11.31 -18.29
C ASN A 79 -5.96 11.37 -18.89
N THR A 80 -5.05 12.13 -18.28
CA THR A 80 -3.65 12.20 -18.71
C THR A 80 -2.87 10.99 -18.20
N PRO A 81 -2.14 10.26 -19.06
CA PRO A 81 -1.23 9.21 -18.63
C PRO A 81 -0.01 9.80 -17.93
N VAL A 82 0.41 9.16 -16.84
CA VAL A 82 1.57 9.57 -16.03
C VAL A 82 2.45 8.39 -15.70
N VAL A 83 3.74 8.64 -15.52
CA VAL A 83 4.71 7.63 -15.10
C VAL A 83 5.13 7.87 -13.65
N ASN A 84 5.53 6.80 -12.96
CA ASN A 84 6.02 6.90 -11.59
C ASN A 84 7.16 7.93 -11.46
N GLY A 85 7.09 8.81 -10.46
CA GLY A 85 8.05 9.87 -10.21
C GLY A 85 7.84 11.15 -11.04
N GLN A 86 6.91 11.17 -12.00
CA GLN A 86 6.58 12.36 -12.77
C GLN A 86 5.98 13.45 -11.88
N THR A 87 6.44 14.69 -12.04
CA THR A 87 5.84 15.85 -11.36
C THR A 87 4.43 16.10 -11.89
N LEU A 88 3.48 16.22 -10.97
CA LEU A 88 2.07 16.40 -11.28
C LEU A 88 1.58 17.81 -10.94
N ILE A 89 1.97 18.29 -9.77
CA ILE A 89 1.53 19.56 -9.22
C ILE A 89 2.69 20.19 -8.45
N GLN A 90 2.76 21.50 -8.48
CA GLN A 90 3.66 22.29 -7.66
C GLN A 90 2.89 23.25 -6.77
N ILE A 91 3.14 23.17 -5.47
CA ILE A 91 2.70 24.13 -4.46
C ILE A 91 3.73 25.25 -4.38
N GLU A 92 3.32 26.47 -4.04
CA GLU A 92 4.21 27.61 -3.92
C GLU A 92 5.34 27.36 -2.90
N GLU A 93 6.57 27.33 -3.39
CA GLU A 93 7.76 26.99 -2.58
C GLU A 93 8.27 28.15 -1.72
N SER A 94 7.91 29.40 -2.05
CA SER A 94 8.51 30.59 -1.43
C SER A 94 8.47 30.56 0.11
N PRO A 95 7.35 30.25 0.78
CA PRO A 95 7.28 30.17 2.25
C PRO A 95 8.20 29.08 2.80
N TYR A 96 8.29 27.95 2.13
CA TYR A 96 9.10 26.80 2.54
C TYR A 96 10.60 27.08 2.36
N ARG A 97 11.02 27.72 1.28
CA ARG A 97 12.40 28.16 1.05
C ARG A 97 12.85 29.17 2.11
N ILE A 98 11.96 30.09 2.54
CA ILE A 98 12.23 31.00 3.63
C ILE A 98 12.42 30.24 4.95
N SER A 99 11.57 29.24 5.22
CA SER A 99 11.69 28.38 6.41
C SER A 99 13.02 27.63 6.43
N VAL A 100 13.41 27.00 5.32
CA VAL A 100 14.74 26.35 5.18
C VAL A 100 15.89 27.32 5.42
N SER A 101 15.82 28.53 4.86
CA SER A 101 16.86 29.54 5.07
C SER A 101 16.97 29.95 6.53
N ARG A 102 15.83 30.14 7.21
CA ARG A 102 15.76 30.48 8.65
C ARG A 102 16.35 29.37 9.51
N THR A 103 16.00 28.11 9.26
CA THR A 103 16.51 26.98 10.04
C THR A 103 18.00 26.72 9.77
N LYS A 104 18.49 26.89 8.56
CA LYS A 104 19.92 26.87 8.23
C LYS A 104 20.70 27.95 9.03
N ALA A 105 20.15 29.15 9.11
CA ALA A 105 20.75 30.21 9.91
C ALA A 105 20.74 29.88 11.41
N ALA A 106 19.69 29.22 11.93
CA ALA A 106 19.59 28.75 13.31
C ALA A 106 20.69 27.71 13.63
N VAL A 107 20.88 26.70 12.78
CA VAL A 107 21.97 25.71 12.92
C VAL A 107 23.35 26.40 12.99
N ALA A 108 23.62 27.34 12.10
CA ALA A 108 24.86 28.09 12.10
C ALA A 108 25.00 28.95 13.37
N GLY A 109 23.89 29.50 13.88
CA GLY A 109 23.84 30.24 15.13
C GLY A 109 24.20 29.38 16.35
N VAL A 110 23.60 28.18 16.45
CA VAL A 110 23.90 27.21 17.54
C VAL A 110 25.34 26.74 17.44
N SER A 111 25.84 26.42 16.25
CA SER A 111 27.26 26.02 16.07
C SER A 111 28.21 27.08 16.57
N ARG A 112 27.96 28.37 16.29
CA ARG A 112 28.76 29.48 16.83
C ARG A 112 28.67 29.60 18.35
N LYS A 113 27.47 29.43 18.94
CA LYS A 113 27.27 29.47 20.38
C LYS A 113 28.07 28.37 21.09
N ILE A 114 28.03 27.15 20.58
CA ILE A 114 28.80 26.02 21.13
C ILE A 114 30.32 26.30 21.00
N SER A 115 30.77 26.80 19.85
CA SER A 115 32.17 27.17 19.64
C SER A 115 32.63 28.24 20.60
N ALA A 116 31.83 29.28 20.88
CA ALA A 116 32.11 30.32 21.86
C ALA A 116 32.14 29.74 23.28
N ALA A 117 31.21 28.85 23.62
CA ALA A 117 31.22 28.19 24.95
C ALA A 117 32.48 27.32 25.14
N LYS A 118 32.94 26.62 24.09
CA LYS A 118 34.22 25.90 24.14
C LYS A 118 35.45 26.84 24.32
N ALA A 119 35.38 27.98 23.70
CA ALA A 119 36.44 29.00 23.90
C ALA A 119 36.45 29.55 25.33
N HIS A 120 35.27 29.88 25.86
CA HIS A 120 35.09 30.33 27.22
C HIS A 120 35.56 29.28 28.27
N TYR A 121 35.20 28.00 28.07
CA TYR A 121 35.72 26.92 28.92
C TYR A 121 37.23 26.85 28.93
N ARG A 122 37.91 27.05 27.80
CA ARG A 122 39.39 27.08 27.72
C ARG A 122 39.99 28.32 28.44
N GLU A 123 39.32 29.46 28.35
CA GLU A 123 39.67 30.67 29.06
C GLU A 123 39.61 30.46 30.56
N GLU A 124 38.55 29.89 31.12
CA GLU A 124 38.42 29.61 32.54
C GLU A 124 39.45 28.58 33.03
N ILE A 125 39.82 27.59 32.25
CA ILE A 125 40.94 26.68 32.55
C ILE A 125 42.27 27.47 32.68
N ALA A 126 42.54 28.39 31.76
CA ALA A 126 43.75 29.21 31.82
C ALA A 126 43.74 30.13 33.05
N ALA A 127 42.58 30.76 33.37
CA ALA A 127 42.42 31.58 34.55
C ALA A 127 42.63 30.78 35.86
N LYS A 128 42.10 29.56 35.96
CA LYS A 128 42.37 28.65 37.07
C LYS A 128 43.87 28.37 37.20
N GLY A 129 44.57 28.13 36.07
CA GLY A 129 46.02 27.91 36.07
C GLY A 129 46.80 29.08 36.72
N VAL A 130 46.44 30.33 36.43
CA VAL A 130 47.02 31.53 37.05
C VAL A 130 46.69 31.57 38.51
N ALA A 131 45.42 31.33 38.92
CA ALA A 131 45.05 31.33 40.35
C ALA A 131 45.80 30.24 41.13
N GLN A 132 45.96 29.04 40.53
CA GLN A 132 46.72 27.94 41.12
C GLN A 132 48.20 28.32 41.37
N GLN A 133 48.87 28.99 40.43
CA GLN A 133 50.23 29.43 40.55
C GLN A 133 50.35 30.48 41.65
N ASN A 134 49.40 31.39 41.83
CA ASN A 134 49.35 32.36 42.87
C ASN A 134 49.22 31.71 44.27
N VAL A 135 48.38 30.67 44.40
CA VAL A 135 48.29 29.91 45.67
C VAL A 135 49.64 29.26 46.01
N VAL A 136 50.31 28.59 45.05
CA VAL A 136 51.61 27.96 45.25
C VAL A 136 52.66 28.99 45.67
N TYR A 137 52.68 30.20 45.08
CA TYR A 137 53.58 31.31 45.49
C TYR A 137 53.31 31.74 46.90
N LEU A 138 52.04 31.97 47.27
CA LEU A 138 51.69 32.43 48.63
C LEU A 138 51.87 31.36 49.71
N GLU A 139 51.75 30.08 49.40
CA GLU A 139 52.14 28.99 50.31
C GLU A 139 53.62 29.02 50.61
N GLY A 140 54.46 29.19 49.59
CA GLY A 140 55.91 29.37 49.81
C GLY A 140 56.26 30.63 50.58
N GLU A 141 55.52 31.75 50.42
CA GLU A 141 55.70 32.98 51.17
C GLU A 141 55.31 32.80 52.65
N LEU A 142 54.19 32.15 52.94
CA LEU A 142 53.75 31.84 54.28
C LEU A 142 54.80 30.98 55.02
N ASP A 143 55.33 29.92 54.39
CA ASP A 143 56.37 29.05 54.96
C ASP A 143 57.65 29.84 55.26
N ARG A 144 58.06 30.73 54.37
CA ARG A 144 59.20 31.62 54.54
C ARG A 144 58.99 32.58 55.73
N GLN A 145 57.80 33.23 55.82
CA GLN A 145 57.48 34.13 56.94
C GLN A 145 57.42 33.38 58.26
N GLN A 146 56.92 32.15 58.26
CA GLN A 146 56.88 31.30 59.44
C GLN A 146 58.29 30.91 59.91
N THR A 147 59.18 30.50 58.99
CA THR A 147 60.59 30.20 59.29
C THR A 147 61.35 31.42 59.84
N LEU A 148 61.12 32.65 59.36
CA LEU A 148 61.73 33.89 59.83
C LEU A 148 61.20 34.32 61.20
N MET A 149 59.90 34.04 61.47
CA MET A 149 59.33 34.30 62.80
C MET A 149 59.96 33.42 63.90
N ASP A 150 60.14 32.10 63.55
CA ASP A 150 60.78 31.14 64.43
C ASP A 150 62.27 31.57 64.80
N LYS A 151 62.89 32.31 63.87
CA LYS A 151 64.23 32.92 64.08
C LYS A 151 64.17 34.30 64.72
N GLY A 152 62.99 34.82 65.08
CA GLY A 152 62.82 36.13 65.71
C GLY A 152 63.02 37.34 64.77
N VAL A 153 63.01 37.14 63.44
CA VAL A 153 63.34 38.22 62.48
C VAL A 153 62.11 39.01 62.05
N VAL A 154 60.88 38.37 62.05
CA VAL A 154 59.62 39.00 61.65
C VAL A 154 58.59 38.92 62.77
N SER A 155 57.54 39.76 62.71
CA SER A 155 56.47 39.79 63.69
C SER A 155 55.37 38.77 63.38
N MET A 156 54.58 38.33 64.36
CA MET A 156 53.39 37.50 64.20
C MET A 156 52.37 38.13 63.22
N VAL A 157 52.25 39.46 63.22
CA VAL A 157 51.38 40.21 62.32
C VAL A 157 51.73 39.95 60.82
N SER A 158 53.05 39.78 60.56
CA SER A 158 53.51 39.46 59.17
C SER A 158 53.05 38.05 58.70
N VAL A 159 53.15 37.10 59.65
CA VAL A 159 52.67 35.72 59.37
C VAL A 159 51.13 35.67 59.21
N GLU A 160 50.41 36.39 60.07
CA GLU A 160 48.96 36.52 59.99
C GLU A 160 48.49 37.14 58.65
N ARG A 161 49.21 38.15 58.16
CA ARG A 161 48.94 38.76 56.84
C ARG A 161 49.17 37.76 55.68
N ALA A 162 50.30 37.08 55.67
CA ALA A 162 50.59 36.06 54.65
C ALA A 162 49.60 34.96 54.69
N ARG A 163 49.09 34.49 55.83
CA ARG A 163 48.03 33.53 56.00
C ARG A 163 46.69 34.03 55.39
N HIS A 164 46.32 35.26 55.67
CA HIS A 164 45.13 35.88 55.14
C HIS A 164 45.19 36.00 53.61
N GLU A 165 46.33 36.44 53.07
CA GLU A 165 46.54 36.53 51.61
C GLU A 165 46.42 35.16 50.93
N LEU A 166 46.98 34.12 51.55
CA LEU A 166 46.82 32.74 51.06
C LEU A 166 45.35 32.28 51.06
N GLU A 167 44.62 32.55 52.14
CA GLU A 167 43.16 32.16 52.17
C GLU A 167 42.35 32.90 51.13
N VAL A 168 42.62 34.17 50.84
CA VAL A 168 41.97 34.92 49.75
C VAL A 168 42.32 34.29 48.41
N ALA A 169 43.58 33.93 48.16
CA ALA A 169 44.00 33.29 46.94
C ALA A 169 43.32 31.91 46.72
N ARG A 170 43.21 31.14 47.81
CA ARG A 170 42.48 29.84 47.77
C ARG A 170 40.98 30.00 47.44
N GLN A 171 40.35 31.09 47.95
CA GLN A 171 38.98 31.40 47.61
C GLN A 171 38.81 31.74 46.11
N VAL A 172 39.73 32.52 45.53
CA VAL A 172 39.74 32.84 44.09
C VAL A 172 39.91 31.58 43.25
N LEU A 173 40.79 30.66 43.70
CA LEU A 173 40.94 29.35 43.00
C LEU A 173 39.63 28.54 43.01
N ARG A 174 38.98 28.42 44.20
CA ARG A 174 37.68 27.75 44.30
C ARG A 174 36.61 28.37 43.37
N GLN A 175 36.55 29.71 43.32
CA GLN A 175 35.65 30.41 42.38
C GLN A 175 35.96 30.07 40.91
N GLY A 176 37.25 29.94 40.56
CA GLY A 176 37.66 29.50 39.22
C GLY A 176 37.22 28.08 38.92
N GLU A 177 37.26 27.16 39.86
CA GLU A 177 36.78 25.79 39.73
C GLU A 177 35.27 25.73 39.48
N GLU A 178 34.51 26.54 40.22
CA GLU A 178 33.06 26.65 40.02
C GLU A 178 32.70 27.20 38.62
N ARG A 179 33.44 28.22 38.13
CA ARG A 179 33.21 28.73 36.75
C ARG A 179 33.51 27.70 35.68
N ILE A 180 34.57 26.91 35.86
CA ILE A 180 34.86 25.78 34.96
C ILE A 180 33.71 24.75 34.97
N SER A 181 33.20 24.42 36.17
CA SER A 181 32.08 23.49 36.33
C SER A 181 30.82 24.00 35.60
N GLN A 182 30.51 25.30 35.73
CA GLN A 182 29.38 25.93 35.00
C GLN A 182 29.59 25.90 33.49
N ALA A 183 30.78 26.26 33.01
CA ALA A 183 31.10 26.21 31.57
C ALA A 183 31.05 24.79 31.03
N LEU A 184 31.48 23.80 31.82
CA LEU A 184 31.40 22.38 31.45
C LEU A 184 29.96 21.88 31.40
N ALA A 185 29.11 22.26 32.36
CA ALA A 185 27.68 21.91 32.37
C ALA A 185 26.98 22.44 31.11
N TYR A 186 27.28 23.65 30.66
CA TYR A 186 26.75 24.20 29.41
C TYR A 186 27.17 23.40 28.18
N LEU A 187 28.33 22.76 28.20
CA LEU A 187 28.84 21.90 27.16
C LEU A 187 28.33 20.45 27.27
N GLY A 188 27.37 20.16 28.15
CA GLY A 188 26.84 18.82 28.38
C GLY A 188 27.79 17.86 29.09
N GLY A 189 28.77 18.37 29.85
CA GLY A 189 29.70 17.58 30.64
C GLY A 189 30.95 17.09 29.88
N ASP A 190 31.00 17.24 28.56
CA ASP A 190 32.17 16.86 27.74
C ASP A 190 32.64 18.00 26.82
N PRO A 191 33.76 18.67 27.17
CA PRO A 191 34.28 19.75 26.34
C PRO A 191 34.86 19.29 25.00
N LYS A 192 35.12 18.00 24.86
CA LYS A 192 35.62 17.38 23.61
C LYS A 192 34.50 16.91 22.65
N LEU A 193 33.26 16.90 23.16
CA LEU A 193 32.12 16.49 22.32
C LEU A 193 32.08 17.28 21.01
N PRO A 194 32.05 16.63 19.82
CA PRO A 194 31.88 17.32 18.54
C PRO A 194 30.62 18.19 18.54
N ILE A 195 30.64 19.31 17.83
CA ILE A 195 29.52 20.26 17.78
C ILE A 195 28.25 19.54 17.27
N GLU A 196 28.42 18.67 16.25
CA GLU A 196 27.38 17.91 15.58
C GLU A 196 26.69 16.90 16.50
N LYS A 197 27.33 16.53 17.62
CA LYS A 197 26.77 15.62 18.64
C LYS A 197 26.15 16.33 19.82
N HIS A 198 26.27 17.65 19.86
CA HIS A 198 25.73 18.45 20.97
C HIS A 198 24.19 18.46 20.89
N PRO A 199 23.44 18.25 22.00
CA PRO A 199 21.96 18.18 21.95
C PRO A 199 21.31 19.39 21.28
N ALA A 200 21.75 20.60 21.59
CA ALA A 200 21.20 21.80 20.97
C ALA A 200 21.48 21.90 19.46
N TYR A 201 22.60 21.34 19.00
CA TYR A 201 22.86 21.24 17.54
C TYR A 201 21.94 20.24 16.88
N LEU A 202 21.74 19.06 17.47
CA LEU A 202 20.86 18.02 16.95
C LEU A 202 19.41 18.51 16.85
N GLU A 203 18.94 19.26 17.85
CA GLU A 203 17.62 19.88 17.83
C GLU A 203 17.49 20.86 16.66
N ALA A 204 18.42 21.80 16.51
CA ALA A 204 18.41 22.77 15.41
C ALA A 204 18.56 22.08 14.03
N TRP A 205 19.31 20.98 13.97
CA TRP A 205 19.47 20.19 12.77
C TRP A 205 18.17 19.46 12.39
N ALA A 206 17.46 18.86 13.35
CA ALA A 206 16.18 18.21 13.14
C ALA A 206 15.12 19.18 12.58
N GLU A 207 15.08 20.41 13.12
CA GLU A 207 14.18 21.46 12.60
C GLU A 207 14.56 21.88 11.15
N LYS A 208 15.84 21.88 10.82
CA LYS A 208 16.28 22.13 9.45
C LYS A 208 15.85 20.98 8.51
N GLU A 209 16.07 19.74 8.90
CA GLU A 209 15.65 18.57 8.11
C GLU A 209 14.14 18.56 7.88
N ARG A 210 13.35 18.90 8.91
CA ARG A 210 11.91 19.06 8.78
C ARG A 210 11.54 20.11 7.74
N ALA A 211 12.15 21.28 7.79
CA ALA A 211 11.88 22.34 6.82
C ALA A 211 12.29 21.95 5.39
N GLU A 212 13.38 21.21 5.22
CA GLU A 212 13.81 20.68 3.92
C GLU A 212 12.84 19.60 3.42
N TYR A 213 12.35 18.72 4.29
CA TYR A 213 11.31 17.75 3.97
C TYR A 213 10.03 18.44 3.49
N GLU A 214 9.53 19.43 4.22
CA GLU A 214 8.34 20.19 3.85
C GLU A 214 8.51 20.89 2.49
N LEU A 215 9.70 21.40 2.19
CA LEU A 215 10.02 21.98 0.88
C LEU A 215 9.99 20.92 -0.24
N ASP A 216 10.55 19.74 -0.01
CA ASP A 216 10.50 18.65 -1.00
C ASP A 216 9.05 18.23 -1.30
N ARG A 217 8.17 18.27 -0.30
CA ARG A 217 6.74 17.92 -0.42
C ARG A 217 5.88 18.98 -1.11
N THR A 218 6.44 20.14 -1.44
CA THR A 218 5.76 21.12 -2.32
C THR A 218 5.62 20.62 -3.76
N ILE A 219 6.46 19.66 -4.17
CA ILE A 219 6.40 19.02 -5.49
C ILE A 219 5.71 17.67 -5.35
N ILE A 220 4.48 17.60 -5.80
CA ILE A 220 3.67 16.38 -5.78
C ILE A 220 3.99 15.55 -7.01
N LYS A 221 4.46 14.31 -6.80
CA LYS A 221 4.87 13.38 -7.85
C LYS A 221 3.93 12.18 -7.91
N ALA A 222 3.84 11.55 -9.08
CA ALA A 222 3.11 10.30 -9.27
C ALA A 222 3.78 9.17 -8.48
N SER A 223 3.02 8.50 -7.64
CA SER A 223 3.47 7.33 -6.87
C SER A 223 3.44 6.04 -7.67
N ALA A 224 2.74 6.01 -8.81
CA ALA A 224 2.67 4.87 -9.72
C ALA A 224 2.44 5.34 -11.17
N THR A 225 2.75 4.47 -12.12
CA THR A 225 2.38 4.65 -13.52
C THR A 225 0.89 4.36 -13.69
N GLY A 226 0.17 5.26 -14.39
CA GLY A 226 -1.28 5.13 -14.54
C GLY A 226 -1.91 6.31 -15.25
N THR A 227 -3.21 6.47 -15.08
CA THR A 227 -3.99 7.55 -15.67
C THR A 227 -4.64 8.38 -14.58
N VAL A 228 -4.48 9.70 -14.65
CA VAL A 228 -5.08 10.66 -13.73
C VAL A 228 -6.60 10.68 -13.92
N THR A 229 -7.33 10.72 -12.81
CA THR A 229 -8.80 10.81 -12.81
C THR A 229 -9.31 11.68 -11.68
N ASN A 230 -10.47 12.29 -11.90
CA ASN A 230 -11.16 13.15 -10.94
C ASN A 230 -10.33 14.35 -10.48
N ILE A 231 -9.61 15.00 -11.43
CA ILE A 231 -8.85 16.22 -11.17
C ILE A 231 -9.76 17.44 -11.44
N GLY A 232 -9.97 18.26 -10.41
CA GLY A 232 -10.74 19.51 -10.50
C GLY A 232 -9.95 20.74 -10.05
N LEU A 233 -8.62 20.62 -9.97
CA LEU A 233 -7.74 21.65 -9.40
C LEU A 233 -7.37 22.73 -10.40
N GLN A 234 -7.23 23.96 -9.90
CA GLN A 234 -6.82 25.12 -10.69
C GLN A 234 -5.61 25.82 -10.05
N VAL A 235 -4.76 26.39 -10.91
CA VAL A 235 -3.66 27.26 -10.46
C VAL A 235 -4.23 28.43 -9.63
N GLY A 236 -3.63 28.72 -8.47
CA GLY A 236 -4.09 29.72 -7.52
C GLY A 236 -5.06 29.18 -6.47
N GLU A 237 -5.47 27.92 -6.54
CA GLU A 237 -6.29 27.29 -5.50
C GLU A 237 -5.42 26.97 -4.27
N TYR A 238 -6.01 27.14 -3.08
CA TYR A 238 -5.35 26.81 -1.83
C TYR A 238 -5.70 25.39 -1.38
N VAL A 239 -4.68 24.55 -1.18
CA VAL A 239 -4.82 23.18 -0.69
C VAL A 239 -4.31 23.05 0.73
N THR A 240 -4.87 22.11 1.49
CA THR A 240 -4.47 21.81 2.87
C THR A 240 -3.81 20.45 2.96
N ALA A 241 -2.84 20.31 3.88
CA ALA A 241 -2.19 19.03 4.13
C ALA A 241 -3.23 17.96 4.50
N GLY A 242 -3.12 16.76 3.88
CA GLY A 242 -4.07 15.66 4.03
C GLY A 242 -5.30 15.72 3.10
N GLN A 243 -5.50 16.82 2.37
CA GLN A 243 -6.59 16.92 1.41
C GLN A 243 -6.36 16.02 0.20
N PRO A 244 -7.29 15.12 -0.16
CA PRO A 244 -7.22 14.38 -1.40
C PRO A 244 -7.42 15.34 -2.58
N LEU A 245 -6.54 15.26 -3.57
CA LEU A 245 -6.52 16.14 -4.72
C LEU A 245 -7.15 15.49 -5.96
N PHE A 246 -6.74 14.28 -6.29
CA PHE A 246 -7.24 13.48 -7.42
C PHE A 246 -6.82 12.01 -7.26
N GLY A 247 -7.25 11.16 -8.19
CA GLY A 247 -6.89 9.74 -8.23
C GLY A 247 -5.95 9.41 -9.39
N ILE A 248 -5.12 8.39 -9.21
CA ILE A 248 -4.40 7.72 -10.29
C ILE A 248 -4.92 6.29 -10.34
N VAL A 249 -5.44 5.89 -11.50
CA VAL A 249 -5.75 4.49 -11.80
C VAL A 249 -4.49 3.85 -12.33
N ALA A 250 -3.92 2.91 -11.57
CA ALA A 250 -2.66 2.25 -11.94
C ALA A 250 -2.84 1.42 -13.23
N SER A 251 -1.81 1.47 -14.09
CA SER A 251 -1.74 0.65 -15.29
C SER A 251 -1.04 -0.68 -14.98
N GLY A 252 -1.48 -1.76 -15.60
CA GLY A 252 -0.78 -3.06 -15.60
C GLY A 252 -1.34 -4.11 -14.65
N GLU A 253 -2.07 -3.76 -13.59
CA GLU A 253 -2.66 -4.72 -12.65
C GLU A 253 -4.18 -4.59 -12.60
N ALA A 254 -4.86 -4.96 -13.69
CA ALA A 254 -6.31 -5.07 -13.67
C ALA A 254 -6.73 -6.50 -13.30
N TRP A 255 -7.83 -6.61 -12.57
CA TRP A 255 -8.47 -7.89 -12.26
C TRP A 255 -9.97 -7.78 -12.48
N VAL A 256 -10.66 -8.91 -12.42
CA VAL A 256 -12.13 -8.94 -12.46
C VAL A 256 -12.68 -9.42 -11.14
N ASP A 257 -13.61 -8.67 -10.57
CA ASP A 257 -14.43 -9.11 -9.45
C ASP A 257 -15.78 -9.59 -10.00
N ALA A 258 -15.98 -10.92 -10.00
CA ALA A 258 -17.18 -11.60 -10.48
C ALA A 258 -18.09 -11.96 -9.30
N ASN A 259 -19.28 -11.37 -9.24
CA ASN A 259 -20.26 -11.61 -8.18
C ASN A 259 -21.13 -12.83 -8.51
N LEU A 260 -20.73 -13.99 -8.03
CA LEU A 260 -21.42 -15.26 -8.28
C LEU A 260 -22.53 -15.48 -7.25
N LYS A 261 -23.66 -16.03 -7.69
CA LYS A 261 -24.71 -16.49 -6.77
C LYS A 261 -24.17 -17.60 -5.86
N GLU A 262 -24.47 -17.57 -4.55
CA GLU A 262 -24.02 -18.59 -3.60
C GLU A 262 -24.36 -20.02 -4.02
N THR A 263 -25.47 -20.19 -4.72
CA THR A 263 -25.91 -21.48 -5.25
C THR A 263 -25.01 -22.06 -6.35
N LYS A 264 -24.12 -21.24 -6.92
CA LYS A 264 -23.19 -21.64 -7.99
C LYS A 264 -21.74 -21.84 -7.49
N LEU A 265 -21.47 -21.62 -6.21
CA LEU A 265 -20.12 -21.71 -5.64
C LEU A 265 -19.64 -23.13 -5.34
N THR A 266 -20.54 -24.12 -5.32
CA THR A 266 -20.27 -25.49 -4.83
C THR A 266 -19.00 -26.12 -5.42
N HIS A 267 -18.72 -25.85 -6.68
CA HIS A 267 -17.59 -26.47 -7.41
C HIS A 267 -16.50 -25.46 -7.82
N ILE A 268 -16.60 -24.20 -7.36
CA ILE A 268 -15.60 -23.18 -7.68
C ILE A 268 -14.45 -23.29 -6.69
N LYS A 269 -13.22 -23.30 -7.24
CA LYS A 269 -11.97 -23.39 -6.50
C LYS A 269 -10.95 -22.41 -7.06
N VAL A 270 -10.05 -21.96 -6.20
CA VAL A 270 -8.87 -21.18 -6.62
C VAL A 270 -8.03 -22.01 -7.59
N GLY A 271 -7.52 -21.36 -8.64
CA GLY A 271 -6.72 -21.98 -9.68
C GLY A 271 -7.51 -22.48 -10.89
N GLN A 272 -8.85 -22.40 -10.88
CA GLN A 272 -9.65 -22.78 -12.04
C GLN A 272 -9.52 -21.77 -13.19
N ALA A 273 -9.51 -22.30 -14.40
CA ALA A 273 -9.50 -21.51 -15.63
C ALA A 273 -10.84 -20.81 -15.85
N ALA A 274 -10.78 -19.60 -16.35
CA ALA A 274 -11.96 -18.82 -16.70
C ALA A 274 -11.72 -18.05 -18.00
N THR A 275 -12.81 -17.69 -18.65
CA THR A 275 -12.84 -16.79 -19.79
C THR A 275 -13.61 -15.53 -19.43
N ILE A 276 -13.11 -14.40 -19.90
CA ILE A 276 -13.69 -13.08 -19.69
C ILE A 276 -14.01 -12.48 -21.04
N GLU A 277 -15.25 -12.08 -21.22
CA GLU A 277 -15.73 -11.33 -22.37
C GLU A 277 -16.10 -9.93 -21.89
N VAL A 278 -15.47 -8.90 -22.45
CA VAL A 278 -15.73 -7.50 -22.08
C VAL A 278 -16.83 -6.97 -22.99
N ASP A 279 -17.88 -6.39 -22.41
CA ASP A 279 -19.05 -5.90 -23.17
C ASP A 279 -18.67 -4.85 -24.23
N ALA A 280 -17.63 -4.06 -23.96
CA ALA A 280 -17.10 -3.09 -24.91
C ALA A 280 -16.39 -3.72 -26.12
N TYR A 281 -15.97 -4.99 -26.02
CA TYR A 281 -15.18 -5.71 -27.05
C TYR A 281 -15.74 -7.12 -27.30
N PRO A 282 -16.93 -7.25 -27.87
CA PRO A 282 -17.69 -8.50 -27.90
C PRO A 282 -17.06 -9.63 -28.72
N ASN A 283 -16.01 -9.36 -29.52
CA ASN A 283 -15.32 -10.36 -30.34
C ASN A 283 -13.97 -10.81 -29.73
N MET A 284 -13.68 -10.40 -28.49
CA MET A 284 -12.44 -10.73 -27.83
C MET A 284 -12.72 -11.46 -26.51
N VAL A 285 -11.97 -12.54 -26.30
CA VAL A 285 -12.06 -13.36 -25.10
C VAL A 285 -10.69 -13.42 -24.46
N TRP A 286 -10.62 -13.02 -23.20
CA TRP A 286 -9.39 -13.09 -22.40
C TRP A 286 -9.43 -14.31 -21.49
N ARG A 287 -8.28 -14.94 -21.33
CA ARG A 287 -8.11 -16.03 -20.38
C ARG A 287 -7.79 -15.47 -19.00
N ALA A 288 -8.34 -16.09 -17.98
CA ALA A 288 -8.11 -15.70 -16.60
C ALA A 288 -8.05 -16.92 -15.68
N LEU A 289 -7.55 -16.70 -14.47
CA LEU A 289 -7.56 -17.67 -13.39
C LEU A 289 -8.31 -17.13 -12.18
N VAL A 290 -9.05 -17.99 -11.50
CA VAL A 290 -9.62 -17.70 -10.19
C VAL A 290 -8.49 -17.60 -9.18
N THR A 291 -8.28 -16.42 -8.59
CA THR A 291 -7.21 -16.18 -7.60
C THR A 291 -7.72 -16.19 -6.18
N SER A 292 -8.95 -15.74 -5.94
CA SER A 292 -9.55 -15.79 -4.61
C SER A 292 -11.07 -15.82 -4.65
N ILE A 293 -11.66 -16.36 -3.59
CA ILE A 293 -13.10 -16.37 -3.35
C ILE A 293 -13.35 -15.58 -2.08
N GLY A 294 -14.26 -14.61 -2.14
CA GLY A 294 -14.56 -13.76 -0.99
C GLY A 294 -15.07 -14.56 0.21
N ALA A 295 -14.60 -14.19 1.39
CA ALA A 295 -14.98 -14.83 2.64
C ALA A 295 -16.40 -14.48 3.09
N ALA A 296 -17.01 -13.43 2.52
CA ALA A 296 -18.36 -12.97 2.86
C ALA A 296 -19.10 -12.46 1.61
N THR A 297 -20.41 -12.35 1.75
CA THR A 297 -21.28 -11.83 0.69
C THR A 297 -21.21 -10.31 0.59
N GLY A 298 -21.48 -9.74 -0.57
CA GLY A 298 -21.49 -8.28 -0.75
C GLY A 298 -22.49 -7.54 0.15
N SER A 299 -23.55 -8.19 0.59
CA SER A 299 -24.55 -7.61 1.49
C SER A 299 -24.03 -7.39 2.92
N GLU A 300 -23.04 -8.18 3.37
CA GLU A 300 -22.47 -8.06 4.71
C GLU A 300 -21.64 -6.77 4.85
N PHE A 301 -21.02 -6.32 3.78
CA PHE A 301 -20.21 -5.10 3.74
C PHE A 301 -20.99 -3.86 3.26
N SER A 302 -22.30 -3.99 3.06
CA SER A 302 -23.14 -2.86 2.66
C SER A 302 -23.36 -1.91 3.82
N ILE A 303 -23.25 -0.60 3.58
CA ILE A 303 -23.57 0.46 4.55
C ILE A 303 -25.05 0.37 5.02
N LEU A 304 -25.93 -0.13 4.15
CA LEU A 304 -27.34 -0.40 4.46
C LEU A 304 -27.62 -1.87 4.15
N PRO A 305 -27.36 -2.80 5.09
CA PRO A 305 -27.70 -4.20 4.89
C PRO A 305 -29.23 -4.33 4.75
N ALA A 306 -29.67 -5.11 3.76
CA ALA A 306 -31.08 -5.41 3.56
C ALA A 306 -31.61 -6.23 4.76
N GLN A 307 -32.10 -5.54 5.78
CA GLN A 307 -32.76 -6.18 6.92
C GLN A 307 -34.25 -6.37 6.59
N ASN A 308 -34.64 -7.61 6.31
CA ASN A 308 -36.05 -8.02 6.26
C ASN A 308 -36.62 -8.19 7.69
N ALA A 309 -36.47 -7.16 8.54
CA ALA A 309 -36.82 -7.25 9.97
C ALA A 309 -38.35 -7.09 10.24
N THR A 310 -39.10 -6.58 9.25
CA THR A 310 -40.55 -6.32 9.39
C THR A 310 -41.27 -6.78 8.13
N GLY A 311 -41.99 -7.88 8.23
CA GLY A 311 -42.82 -8.41 7.15
C GLY A 311 -42.58 -9.91 6.86
N ASN A 312 -43.14 -10.42 5.76
CA ASN A 312 -42.87 -11.77 5.30
C ASN A 312 -41.41 -11.96 4.94
N TRP A 313 -40.72 -12.86 5.62
CA TRP A 313 -39.34 -13.22 5.32
C TRP A 313 -39.26 -13.89 3.95
N VAL A 314 -38.44 -13.36 3.06
CA VAL A 314 -38.16 -13.93 1.74
C VAL A 314 -36.67 -14.25 1.66
N LYS A 315 -36.33 -15.49 1.33
CA LYS A 315 -34.93 -15.91 1.09
C LYS A 315 -34.44 -15.28 -0.22
N VAL A 316 -33.50 -14.32 -0.11
CA VAL A 316 -32.81 -13.72 -1.25
C VAL A 316 -31.47 -14.39 -1.42
N VAL A 317 -31.19 -14.94 -2.61
CA VAL A 317 -29.91 -15.57 -2.94
C VAL A 317 -28.81 -14.48 -2.93
N GLN A 318 -27.83 -14.67 -2.08
CA GLN A 318 -26.72 -13.75 -1.92
C GLN A 318 -25.66 -13.94 -3.04
N ARG A 319 -24.80 -12.94 -3.24
CA ARG A 319 -23.68 -13.01 -4.17
C ARG A 319 -22.37 -12.93 -3.41
N VAL A 320 -21.43 -13.78 -3.80
CA VAL A 320 -20.06 -13.82 -3.25
C VAL A 320 -19.10 -13.34 -4.33
N PRO A 321 -18.22 -12.39 -4.05
CA PRO A 321 -17.23 -11.93 -5.00
C PRO A 321 -16.15 -12.99 -5.21
N VAL A 322 -15.85 -13.29 -6.46
CA VAL A 322 -14.75 -14.14 -6.88
C VAL A 322 -13.81 -13.30 -7.72
N ARG A 323 -12.54 -13.26 -7.32
CA ARG A 323 -11.51 -12.49 -8.03
C ARG A 323 -10.82 -13.36 -9.07
N LEU A 324 -10.67 -12.79 -10.25
CA LEU A 324 -9.96 -13.40 -11.37
C LEU A 324 -8.86 -12.47 -11.86
N MET A 325 -7.69 -13.02 -12.14
CA MET A 325 -6.59 -12.30 -12.79
C MET A 325 -6.47 -12.73 -14.25
N PHE A 326 -6.22 -11.76 -15.11
CA PHE A 326 -5.96 -12.01 -16.52
C PHE A 326 -4.64 -12.78 -16.68
N LEU A 327 -4.61 -13.71 -17.63
CA LEU A 327 -3.40 -14.43 -18.06
C LEU A 327 -2.81 -13.83 -19.33
N ASP A 328 -3.66 -13.22 -20.13
CA ASP A 328 -3.29 -12.60 -21.39
C ASP A 328 -2.88 -11.13 -21.17
N ASP A 329 -2.14 -10.60 -22.11
CA ASP A 329 -1.81 -9.19 -22.12
C ASP A 329 -3.07 -8.34 -22.28
N ILE A 330 -3.18 -7.31 -21.42
CA ILE A 330 -4.35 -6.42 -21.35
C ILE A 330 -4.08 -5.00 -21.88
N GLU A 331 -2.93 -4.80 -22.54
CA GLU A 331 -2.57 -3.47 -23.04
C GLU A 331 -3.41 -3.04 -24.23
N GLU A 332 -3.73 -3.96 -25.14
CA GLU A 332 -4.54 -3.67 -26.34
C GLU A 332 -5.65 -4.71 -26.58
N PRO A 333 -6.91 -4.27 -26.62
CA PRO A 333 -7.41 -2.91 -26.36
C PRO A 333 -7.38 -2.54 -24.88
N PRO A 334 -7.24 -1.23 -24.53
CA PRO A 334 -7.07 -0.80 -23.16
C PRO A 334 -8.32 -1.11 -22.31
N LEU A 335 -8.15 -1.93 -21.30
CA LEU A 335 -9.22 -2.26 -20.35
C LEU A 335 -9.29 -1.19 -19.27
N ARG A 336 -10.50 -0.68 -19.02
CA ARG A 336 -10.72 0.38 -18.03
C ARG A 336 -11.44 -0.16 -16.80
N ALA A 337 -11.03 0.28 -15.62
CA ALA A 337 -11.71 -0.05 -14.38
C ALA A 337 -13.18 0.41 -14.44
N GLY A 338 -14.09 -0.47 -14.03
CA GLY A 338 -15.53 -0.24 -14.08
C GLY A 338 -16.24 -0.79 -15.32
N MET A 339 -15.51 -1.29 -16.34
CA MET A 339 -16.14 -1.98 -17.48
C MET A 339 -16.85 -3.25 -17.01
N SER A 340 -18.04 -3.49 -17.57
CA SER A 340 -18.82 -4.70 -17.35
C SER A 340 -18.27 -5.84 -18.20
N VAL A 341 -18.28 -7.03 -17.64
CA VAL A 341 -17.77 -8.23 -18.27
C VAL A 341 -18.66 -9.44 -17.98
N VAL A 342 -18.67 -10.39 -18.88
CA VAL A 342 -19.22 -11.72 -18.67
C VAL A 342 -18.07 -12.66 -18.33
N VAL A 343 -18.17 -13.31 -17.18
CA VAL A 343 -17.19 -14.30 -16.74
C VAL A 343 -17.76 -15.70 -16.85
N SER A 344 -16.99 -16.62 -17.43
CA SER A 344 -17.32 -18.05 -17.51
C SER A 344 -16.18 -18.87 -16.92
N ILE A 345 -16.43 -19.52 -15.78
CA ILE A 345 -15.46 -20.33 -15.04
C ILE A 345 -15.67 -21.79 -15.37
N ASP A 346 -14.62 -22.50 -15.79
CA ASP A 346 -14.63 -23.94 -15.97
C ASP A 346 -14.34 -24.64 -14.64
N THR A 347 -15.36 -25.24 -14.06
CA THR A 347 -15.24 -25.92 -12.77
C THR A 347 -14.65 -27.32 -12.88
N GLU A 348 -14.44 -27.83 -14.11
CA GLU A 348 -14.06 -29.23 -14.39
C GLU A 348 -15.02 -30.27 -13.79
N TYR A 349 -16.14 -29.82 -13.25
CA TYR A 349 -17.11 -30.68 -12.61
C TYR A 349 -17.85 -31.52 -13.66
N LYS A 350 -17.79 -32.84 -13.49
CA LYS A 350 -18.58 -33.80 -14.28
C LYS A 350 -19.72 -34.32 -13.41
N ARG A 351 -20.94 -34.19 -13.91
CA ARG A 351 -22.09 -34.78 -13.22
C ARG A 351 -22.02 -36.29 -13.29
N ASP A 352 -22.28 -36.95 -12.18
CA ASP A 352 -22.42 -38.41 -12.16
C ASP A 352 -23.61 -38.81 -13.01
N VAL A 353 -23.38 -39.72 -13.95
CA VAL A 353 -24.43 -40.30 -14.79
C VAL A 353 -25.30 -41.16 -13.86
N PRO A 354 -26.64 -41.01 -13.90
CA PRO A 354 -27.52 -41.79 -13.06
C PRO A 354 -27.27 -43.30 -13.20
N GLU A 355 -27.27 -44.04 -12.07
CA GLU A 355 -26.92 -45.47 -12.01
C GLU A 355 -27.73 -46.35 -13.03
N PHE A 356 -28.98 -45.98 -13.34
CA PHE A 356 -29.77 -46.71 -14.30
C PHE A 356 -29.20 -46.60 -15.75
N VAL A 357 -28.56 -45.46 -16.08
CA VAL A 357 -27.93 -45.26 -17.41
C VAL A 357 -26.62 -46.02 -17.47
N THR A 358 -25.81 -45.98 -16.42
CA THR A 358 -24.57 -46.78 -16.35
C THR A 358 -24.84 -48.27 -16.37
N LYS A 359 -25.88 -48.75 -15.67
CA LYS A 359 -26.35 -50.16 -15.73
C LYS A 359 -26.87 -50.55 -17.09
N ALA A 360 -27.57 -49.64 -17.79
CA ALA A 360 -28.06 -49.89 -19.15
C ALA A 360 -26.92 -49.96 -20.17
N LEU A 361 -25.94 -49.07 -20.09
CA LEU A 361 -24.74 -49.04 -20.95
C LEU A 361 -23.83 -50.26 -20.71
N ALA A 362 -23.64 -50.68 -19.47
CA ALA A 362 -22.88 -51.88 -19.13
C ALA A 362 -23.54 -53.17 -19.72
N ARG A 363 -24.87 -53.21 -19.81
CA ARG A 363 -25.59 -54.33 -20.47
C ARG A 363 -25.43 -54.35 -21.98
N LEU A 364 -25.11 -53.19 -22.60
CA LEU A 364 -24.91 -53.07 -24.06
C LEU A 364 -23.45 -53.30 -24.49
N GLY A 365 -22.54 -53.65 -23.58
CA GLY A 365 -21.16 -54.05 -23.86
C GLY A 365 -20.28 -52.95 -24.46
N LYS A 366 -20.59 -51.69 -24.28
CA LYS A 366 -19.76 -50.54 -24.72
C LYS A 366 -19.24 -49.78 -23.52
N GLU A 367 -17.95 -49.92 -23.21
CA GLU A 367 -17.23 -48.94 -22.43
C GLU A 367 -17.17 -47.64 -23.25
N ILE A 368 -18.00 -46.66 -22.90
CA ILE A 368 -17.88 -45.32 -23.44
C ILE A 368 -16.97 -44.56 -22.47
N VAL A 369 -15.72 -44.39 -22.87
CA VAL A 369 -14.85 -43.36 -22.27
C VAL A 369 -15.44 -42.02 -22.62
N ILE A 370 -16.08 -41.36 -21.65
CA ILE A 370 -16.60 -39.98 -21.76
C ILE A 370 -15.40 -39.07 -21.60
N PRO A 371 -15.09 -38.16 -22.57
CA PRO A 371 -13.94 -37.24 -22.55
C PRO A 371 -14.00 -36.23 -21.40
#